data_5de18c7e3bc6b64a2cb568fff9cb27c9
#
_entry.id   5de18c7e3bc6b64a2cb568fff9cb27c9
#
_cell.length_a   1.000
_cell.length_b   1.000
_cell.length_c   1.000
_cell.angle_alpha   90.00
_cell.angle_beta   90.00
_cell.angle_gamma   90.00
#
_symmetry.space_group_name_H-M   'P 1'
#
loop_
_entity.id
_entity.type
_entity.pdbx_description
1 polymer ?
#
loop_
_entity_poly.entity_id
_entity_poly.type
_entity_poly.pdbx_seq_one_letter_code
_entity_poly.pdbx_strand_id
1 'polypeptide(L)'
;MDKDILINIAKKSIERKFNNKINIDKKELLKNNNFLNEKRATFVTLTLNKELRGCIGSLEANRTLFDDLVNNAYMAAFEDPRFLELSFEEFKKIEIEISI
;
A
#
# COMPACT_ATOMS: atom_id res chain seq x y z
N MET A 1 -16.93 -0.02 -0.77
CA MET A 1 -15.57 0.31 -0.25
C MET A 1 -14.90 1.25 -1.25
N ASP A 2 -14.31 2.31 -0.76
CA ASP A 2 -13.78 3.37 -1.64
C ASP A 2 -12.34 3.02 -2.08
N LYS A 3 -12.20 2.67 -3.36
CA LYS A 3 -10.89 2.31 -3.93
C LYS A 3 -9.92 3.47 -3.96
N ASP A 4 -10.41 4.70 -4.13
CA ASP A 4 -9.53 5.87 -4.19
C ASP A 4 -8.85 6.12 -2.85
N ILE A 5 -9.58 5.91 -1.75
CA ILE A 5 -9.01 6.02 -0.41
C ILE A 5 -7.91 4.97 -0.22
N LEU A 6 -8.18 3.73 -0.64
CA LEU A 6 -7.22 2.64 -0.50
C LEU A 6 -5.96 2.89 -1.32
N ILE A 7 -6.10 3.31 -2.56
CA ILE A 7 -4.95 3.64 -3.42
C ILE A 7 -4.14 4.79 -2.82
N ASN A 8 -4.80 5.81 -2.31
CA ASN A 8 -4.13 6.95 -1.70
C ASN A 8 -3.32 6.55 -0.46
N ILE A 9 -3.89 5.69 0.39
CA ILE A 9 -3.18 5.16 1.56
C ILE A 9 -1.94 4.38 1.11
N ALA A 10 -2.08 3.51 0.12
CA ALA A 10 -0.96 2.72 -0.39
C ALA A 10 0.13 3.61 -0.98
N LYS A 11 -0.25 4.62 -1.76
CA LYS A 11 0.70 5.58 -2.32
C LYS A 11 1.49 6.32 -1.24
N LYS A 12 0.80 6.81 -0.22
CA LYS A 12 1.47 7.52 0.87
C LYS A 12 2.39 6.60 1.67
N SER A 13 1.99 5.36 1.86
CA SER A 13 2.83 4.37 2.53
C SER A 13 4.17 4.20 1.83
N ILE A 14 4.17 4.17 0.50
CA ILE A 14 5.38 4.04 -0.29
C ILE A 14 6.14 5.36 -0.33
N GLU A 15 5.44 6.45 -0.56
CA GLU A 15 6.03 7.78 -0.74
C GLU A 15 6.80 8.27 0.48
N ARG A 16 6.38 7.89 1.69
CA ARG A 16 7.06 8.32 2.92
C ARG A 16 8.51 7.84 3.00
N LYS A 17 8.90 6.84 2.19
CA LYS A 17 10.30 6.42 2.09
C LYS A 17 11.17 7.49 1.44
N PHE A 18 10.60 8.23 0.49
CA PHE A 18 11.32 9.25 -0.28
C PHE A 18 11.15 10.65 0.29
N ASN A 19 10.08 10.88 1.04
CA ASN A 19 9.76 12.20 1.61
C ASN A 19 9.22 12.01 3.02
N ASN A 20 10.07 12.30 4.01
CA ASN A 20 9.70 12.11 5.42
C ASN A 20 8.65 13.09 5.93
N LYS A 21 8.23 14.05 5.10
CA LYS A 21 7.13 14.98 5.43
C LYS A 21 5.78 14.39 5.10
N ILE A 22 5.73 13.31 4.33
CA ILE A 22 4.48 12.63 4.02
C ILE A 22 3.96 11.99 5.31
N ASN A 23 2.71 12.27 5.63
CA ASN A 23 2.06 11.76 6.81
C ASN A 23 0.74 11.08 6.44
N ILE A 24 0.51 9.92 7.05
CA ILE A 24 -0.77 9.22 6.93
C ILE A 24 -1.53 9.48 8.21
N ASP A 25 -2.59 10.27 8.12
CA ASP A 25 -3.41 10.58 9.29
C ASP A 25 -4.35 9.42 9.58
N LYS A 26 -3.83 8.42 10.29
CA LYS A 26 -4.57 7.20 10.64
C LYS A 26 -5.84 7.52 11.41
N LYS A 27 -5.75 8.37 12.41
CA LYS A 27 -6.87 8.69 13.29
C LYS A 27 -8.04 9.28 12.51
N GLU A 28 -7.77 10.24 11.65
CA GLU A 28 -8.77 10.87 10.82
C GLU A 28 -9.38 9.90 9.81
N LEU A 29 -8.54 9.12 9.15
CA LEU A 29 -8.99 8.15 8.15
C LEU A 29 -9.89 7.09 8.76
N LEU A 30 -9.53 6.56 9.92
CA LEU A 30 -10.35 5.54 10.59
C LEU A 30 -11.66 6.12 11.11
N LYS A 31 -11.65 7.37 11.54
CA LYS A 31 -12.86 8.06 12.00
C LYS A 31 -13.86 8.25 10.87
N ASN A 32 -13.38 8.63 9.69
CA ASN A 32 -14.23 8.95 8.55
C ASN A 32 -14.55 7.74 7.68
N ASN A 33 -13.82 6.64 7.84
CA ASN A 33 -13.95 5.45 6.99
C ASN A 33 -13.90 4.20 7.87
N ASN A 34 -15.03 3.86 8.47
CA ASN A 34 -15.08 2.79 9.46
C ASN A 34 -14.64 1.42 8.92
N PHE A 35 -14.80 1.17 7.62
CA PHE A 35 -14.38 -0.09 7.01
C PHE A 35 -12.88 -0.35 7.17
N LEU A 36 -12.07 0.71 7.36
CA LEU A 36 -10.63 0.57 7.56
C LEU A 36 -10.28 -0.10 8.89
N ASN A 37 -11.23 -0.15 9.82
CA ASN A 37 -11.05 -0.83 11.11
C ASN A 37 -11.36 -2.33 11.06
N GLU A 38 -11.94 -2.80 9.98
CA GLU A 38 -12.26 -4.23 9.84
C GLU A 38 -10.98 -5.05 9.63
N LYS A 39 -10.96 -6.25 10.19
CA LYS A 39 -9.84 -7.17 9.94
C LYS A 39 -9.98 -7.74 8.53
N ARG A 40 -9.05 -7.41 7.66
CA ARG A 40 -9.04 -7.87 6.27
C ARG A 40 -7.61 -8.12 5.81
N ALA A 41 -7.43 -9.16 5.05
CA ALA A 41 -6.16 -9.44 4.38
C ALA A 41 -6.14 -8.69 3.06
N THR A 42 -5.00 -8.08 2.72
CA THR A 42 -4.83 -7.34 1.47
C THR A 42 -3.73 -7.96 0.62
N PHE A 43 -3.85 -7.77 -0.69
CA PHE A 43 -2.77 -8.01 -1.65
C PHE A 43 -2.51 -6.71 -2.39
N VAL A 44 -1.26 -6.27 -2.39
CA VAL A 44 -0.86 -5.06 -3.09
C VAL A 44 0.07 -5.44 -4.22
N THR A 45 -0.31 -5.09 -5.43
CA THR A 45 0.45 -5.35 -6.64
C THR A 45 0.89 -4.04 -7.26
N LEU A 46 2.19 -3.92 -7.52
CA LEU A 46 2.78 -2.77 -8.20
C LEU A 46 3.18 -3.22 -9.59
N THR A 47 2.77 -2.45 -10.60
CA THR A 47 3.19 -2.69 -11.98
C THR A 47 3.92 -1.46 -12.52
N LEU A 48 4.87 -1.71 -13.41
CA LEU A 48 5.63 -0.67 -14.09
C LEU A 48 5.67 -1.03 -15.57
N ASN A 49 5.14 -0.14 -16.42
CA ASN A 49 4.97 -0.43 -17.84
C ASN A 49 4.22 -1.75 -18.07
N LYS A 50 3.18 -1.99 -17.25
CA LYS A 50 2.31 -3.17 -17.29
C LYS A 50 2.99 -4.49 -16.89
N GLU A 51 4.22 -4.42 -16.40
CA GLU A 51 4.93 -5.59 -15.91
C GLU A 51 4.96 -5.59 -14.38
N LEU A 52 4.97 -6.76 -13.78
CA LEU A 52 5.05 -6.90 -12.32
C LEU A 52 6.32 -6.22 -11.80
N ARG A 53 6.16 -5.34 -10.81
CA ARG A 53 7.30 -4.66 -10.17
C ARG A 53 7.41 -4.97 -8.69
N GLY A 54 6.34 -5.45 -8.07
CA GLY A 54 6.34 -5.90 -6.69
C GLY A 54 4.95 -6.36 -6.31
N CYS A 55 4.87 -7.36 -5.42
CA CYS A 55 3.59 -7.86 -4.96
C CYS A 55 3.76 -8.52 -3.60
N ILE A 56 3.00 -8.06 -2.63
CA ILE A 56 3.00 -8.64 -1.28
C ILE A 56 1.55 -8.71 -0.81
N GLY A 57 1.22 -9.79 -0.13
CA GLY A 57 -0.11 -9.96 0.43
C GLY A 57 -0.09 -10.76 1.71
N SER A 58 -1.20 -10.69 2.43
CA SER A 58 -1.41 -11.45 3.66
C SER A 58 -2.33 -12.63 3.37
N LEU A 59 -2.01 -13.78 3.94
CA LEU A 59 -2.85 -14.98 3.79
C LEU A 59 -3.99 -15.03 4.80
N GLU A 60 -3.86 -14.31 5.90
CA GLU A 60 -4.85 -14.29 6.96
C GLU A 60 -5.17 -12.86 7.39
N ALA A 61 -6.43 -12.62 7.77
CA ALA A 61 -6.92 -11.32 8.19
C ALA A 61 -6.63 -11.11 9.69
N ASN A 62 -5.36 -10.87 10.03
CA ASN A 62 -4.91 -10.69 11.41
C ASN A 62 -4.81 -9.23 11.83
N ARG A 63 -4.78 -8.31 10.88
CA ARG A 63 -4.66 -6.87 11.13
C ARG A 63 -5.88 -6.15 10.58
N THR A 64 -6.08 -4.90 11.02
CA THR A 64 -7.09 -4.07 10.38
C THR A 64 -6.72 -3.85 8.92
N LEU A 65 -7.72 -3.57 8.11
CA LEU A 65 -7.51 -3.25 6.69
C LEU A 65 -6.46 -2.15 6.53
N PHE A 66 -6.56 -1.10 7.35
CA PHE A 66 -5.61 0.01 7.30
C PHE A 66 -4.18 -0.46 7.55
N ASP A 67 -3.95 -1.15 8.65
CA ASP A 67 -2.59 -1.57 9.01
C ASP A 67 -2.01 -2.57 8.00
N ASP A 68 -2.85 -3.49 7.54
CA ASP A 68 -2.42 -4.48 6.55
C ASP A 68 -2.05 -3.82 5.23
N LEU A 69 -2.87 -2.87 4.78
CA LEU A 69 -2.63 -2.17 3.53
C LEU A 69 -1.35 -1.33 3.58
N VAL A 70 -1.17 -0.56 4.66
CA VAL A 70 0.03 0.27 4.84
C VAL A 70 1.29 -0.61 4.83
N ASN A 71 1.25 -1.72 5.55
CA ASN A 71 2.39 -2.63 5.62
C ASN A 71 2.67 -3.29 4.26
N ASN A 72 1.65 -3.84 3.62
CA ASN A 72 1.85 -4.59 2.39
C ASN A 72 2.25 -3.71 1.21
N ALA A 73 1.74 -2.48 1.15
CA ALA A 73 2.17 -1.53 0.12
C ALA A 73 3.67 -1.21 0.26
N TYR A 74 4.12 -0.93 1.48
CA TYR A 74 5.52 -0.67 1.74
C TYR A 74 6.39 -1.88 1.39
N MET A 75 5.98 -3.06 1.83
CA MET A 75 6.71 -4.29 1.58
C MET A 75 6.79 -4.62 0.08
N ALA A 76 5.71 -4.39 -0.66
CA ALA A 76 5.71 -4.63 -2.11
C ALA A 76 6.71 -3.75 -2.83
N ALA A 77 6.91 -2.52 -2.35
CA ALA A 77 7.84 -1.57 -2.97
C ALA A 77 9.29 -1.82 -2.58
N PHE A 78 9.54 -2.22 -1.34
CA PHE A 78 10.90 -2.20 -0.80
C PHE A 78 11.42 -3.52 -0.28
N GLU A 79 10.55 -4.52 -0.08
CA GLU A 79 10.97 -5.77 0.53
C GLU A 79 10.47 -7.03 -0.18
N ASP A 80 10.07 -6.91 -1.44
CA ASP A 80 9.81 -8.08 -2.27
C ASP A 80 11.17 -8.62 -2.73
N PRO A 81 11.56 -9.84 -2.29
CA PRO A 81 12.91 -10.34 -2.53
C PRO A 81 13.23 -10.58 -4.00
N ARG A 82 12.23 -10.60 -4.88
CA ARG A 82 12.42 -10.81 -6.32
C ARG A 82 12.92 -9.56 -7.02
N PHE A 83 12.84 -8.38 -6.37
CA PHE A 83 13.13 -7.09 -6.99
C PHE A 83 14.01 -6.24 -6.10
N LEU A 84 14.72 -5.30 -6.70
CA LEU A 84 15.41 -4.25 -5.97
C LEU A 84 14.38 -3.29 -5.39
N GLU A 85 14.79 -2.52 -4.38
CA GLU A 85 13.92 -1.49 -3.80
C GLU A 85 13.47 -0.52 -4.88
N LEU A 86 12.20 -0.12 -4.80
CA LEU A 86 11.62 0.84 -5.73
C LEU A 86 12.35 2.19 -5.62
N SER A 87 12.72 2.76 -6.76
CA SER A 87 13.31 4.10 -6.81
C SER A 87 12.21 5.15 -6.87
N PHE A 88 12.57 6.40 -6.56
CA PHE A 88 11.60 7.50 -6.68
C PHE A 88 11.13 7.70 -8.12
N GLU A 89 12.02 7.53 -9.09
CA GLU A 89 11.66 7.64 -10.51
C GLU A 89 10.63 6.58 -10.90
N GLU A 90 10.81 5.35 -10.40
CA GLU A 90 9.83 4.28 -10.62
C GLU A 90 8.52 4.58 -9.91
N PHE A 91 8.59 5.10 -8.67
CA PHE A 91 7.39 5.45 -7.92
C PHE A 91 6.46 6.38 -8.70
N LYS A 92 7.02 7.33 -9.45
CA LYS A 92 6.22 8.27 -10.23
C LYS A 92 5.48 7.60 -11.39
N LYS A 93 5.88 6.39 -11.75
CA LYS A 93 5.36 5.68 -12.94
C LYS A 93 4.58 4.42 -12.63
N ILE A 94 4.65 3.90 -11.40
CA ILE A 94 3.97 2.66 -11.07
C ILE A 94 2.46 2.83 -11.04
N GLU A 95 1.77 1.72 -11.29
CA GLU A 95 0.35 1.59 -11.02
C GLU A 95 0.18 0.66 -9.82
N ILE A 96 -0.79 0.95 -8.98
CA ILE A 96 -1.06 0.19 -7.76
C ILE A 96 -2.40 -0.50 -7.89
N GLU A 97 -2.43 -1.79 -7.63
CA GLU A 97 -3.65 -2.58 -7.62
C GLU A 97 -3.80 -3.24 -6.26
N ILE A 98 -4.99 -3.17 -5.70
CA ILE A 98 -5.28 -3.68 -4.36
C ILE A 98 -6.42 -4.67 -4.44
N SER A 99 -6.19 -5.88 -3.91
CA SER A 99 -7.23 -6.89 -3.71
C SER A 99 -7.44 -7.12 -2.23
N ILE A 100 -8.69 -7.35 -1.87
CA ILE A 100 -9.08 -7.61 -0.48
C ILE A 100 -9.75 -8.96 -0.36
#